data_cddeb6b63ec78303a846139e13a3d023
#
_entry.id   cddeb6b63ec78303a846139e13a3d023
#
_cell.length_a   1.000
_cell.length_b   1.000
_cell.length_c   1.000
_cell.angle_alpha   90.00
_cell.angle_beta   90.00
_cell.angle_gamma   90.00
#
_symmetry.space_group_name_H-M   'P 1'
#
loop_
_entity.id
_entity.type
_entity.pdbx_description
1 polymer ?
#
loop_
_entity_poly.entity_id
_entity_poly.type
_entity_poly.pdbx_seq_one_letter_code
_entity_poly.pdbx_strand_id
1 'polypeptide(L)'
;MSTSPRVMPAEFEPHQNTLMCWPSRDDIWDGQIAEAERAYAELANTIATYEPVTMVVDPKHIERAESLCGTGVTVISIPIDDSWCRDSGPIYVRESDGGLVGLDFVFNGWGQKFVPHDQDAQLASRVLSQLSQQKRSVSMVLEGGSINVDGAGTLVTTMQCLLHPNRNPGMSQREIETVLKNELGVTSVVWLPHGLALDHDTDGHVDNVAAFTKPGHVLLQGCNAESEDDYVRMFINEKVARSSVAGHGELLNVDVVPVLPFVETDSGRVVVPYLNFYVGNSFVVIPVTGHEADNDMVQMIGEFFPSRDMVPLDIGRILAV
;
A
#
# COMPACT_ATOMS: atom_id res chain seq x y z
N MET A 1 -24.54 -1.28 -20.99
CA MET A 1 -23.58 -0.28 -21.49
C MET A 1 -22.24 -0.97 -21.53
N SER A 2 -21.59 -1.08 -22.68
CA SER A 2 -20.24 -1.65 -22.77
C SER A 2 -19.30 -0.68 -22.05
N THR A 3 -18.82 -1.04 -20.86
CA THR A 3 -17.77 -0.29 -20.21
C THR A 3 -16.50 -0.47 -21.03
N SER A 4 -15.92 0.63 -21.51
CA SER A 4 -14.58 0.60 -22.11
C SER A 4 -13.61 -0.09 -21.15
N PRO A 5 -12.68 -0.93 -21.64
CA PRO A 5 -11.74 -1.61 -20.77
C PRO A 5 -10.87 -0.56 -20.07
N ARG A 6 -10.95 -0.53 -18.74
CA ARG A 6 -10.07 0.27 -17.89
C ARG A 6 -8.98 -0.61 -17.32
N VAL A 7 -7.90 -0.01 -16.83
CA VAL A 7 -6.77 -0.72 -16.21
C VAL A 7 -6.28 0.07 -15.02
N MET A 8 -6.19 -0.57 -13.87
CA MET A 8 -5.40 -0.04 -12.76
C MET A 8 -3.92 -0.26 -13.10
N PRO A 9 -3.11 0.80 -13.25
CA PRO A 9 -1.69 0.64 -13.53
C PRO A 9 -0.97 0.01 -12.34
N ALA A 10 0.10 -0.73 -12.62
CA ALA A 10 0.95 -1.27 -11.57
C ALA A 10 1.83 -0.18 -10.95
N GLU A 11 2.30 -0.39 -9.72
CA GLU A 11 3.16 0.58 -9.02
C GLU A 11 4.51 0.80 -9.71
N PHE A 12 5.00 -0.17 -10.48
CA PHE A 12 6.22 -0.05 -11.27
C PHE A 12 6.03 0.70 -12.61
N GLU A 13 4.81 1.12 -12.97
CA GLU A 13 4.56 1.99 -14.13
C GLU A 13 4.93 3.45 -13.81
N PRO A 14 5.15 4.30 -14.85
CA PRO A 14 5.55 5.69 -14.63
C PRO A 14 4.54 6.50 -13.83
N HIS A 15 5.02 7.19 -12.81
CA HIS A 15 4.27 8.12 -11.96
C HIS A 15 4.41 9.56 -12.46
N GLN A 16 3.36 10.35 -12.29
CA GLN A 16 3.41 11.81 -12.48
C GLN A 16 3.78 12.54 -11.19
N ASN A 17 3.40 11.95 -10.04
CA ASN A 17 3.53 12.54 -8.72
C ASN A 17 3.29 11.45 -7.66
N THR A 18 3.96 11.56 -6.52
CA THR A 18 3.68 10.78 -5.32
C THR A 18 2.72 11.56 -4.42
N LEU A 19 1.65 10.93 -3.97
CA LEU A 19 0.72 11.49 -2.99
C LEU A 19 1.03 10.92 -1.61
N MET A 20 1.17 11.79 -0.62
CA MET A 20 1.38 11.42 0.78
C MET A 20 0.46 12.22 1.69
N CYS A 21 0.18 11.71 2.91
CA CYS A 21 -0.51 12.43 3.97
C CYS A 21 0.41 12.64 5.16
N TRP A 22 0.20 13.74 5.88
CA TRP A 22 1.02 14.13 7.03
C TRP A 22 0.49 13.51 8.33
N PRO A 23 1.35 12.98 9.24
CA PRO A 23 0.92 12.51 10.56
C PRO A 23 0.16 13.60 11.31
N SER A 24 -0.99 13.25 11.87
CA SER A 24 -1.93 14.25 12.40
C SER A 24 -2.51 13.93 13.79
N ARG A 25 -2.32 12.72 14.31
CA ARG A 25 -2.91 12.23 15.57
C ARG A 25 -1.85 11.74 16.55
N ASP A 26 -1.77 12.36 17.73
CA ASP A 26 -0.85 11.93 18.80
C ASP A 26 -1.18 10.54 19.37
N ASP A 27 -2.46 10.18 19.41
CA ASP A 27 -2.94 8.94 20.02
C ASP A 27 -2.63 7.68 19.20
N ILE A 28 -2.36 7.82 17.91
CA ILE A 28 -1.92 6.70 17.03
C ILE A 28 -0.40 6.49 17.16
N TRP A 29 0.36 7.53 17.39
CA TRP A 29 1.82 7.49 17.42
C TRP A 29 2.41 7.34 18.83
N ASP A 30 1.62 6.90 19.81
CA ASP A 30 2.05 6.67 21.20
C ASP A 30 2.87 7.83 21.81
N GLY A 31 2.48 9.08 21.48
CA GLY A 31 3.21 10.29 21.89
C GLY A 31 4.49 10.56 21.11
N GLN A 32 4.77 9.81 20.06
CA GLN A 32 5.96 9.97 19.19
C GLN A 32 5.65 10.74 17.89
N ILE A 33 4.57 11.52 17.86
CA ILE A 33 4.16 12.28 16.65
C ILE A 33 5.31 13.09 16.03
N ALA A 34 6.18 13.68 16.85
CA ALA A 34 7.32 14.46 16.37
C ALA A 34 8.38 13.60 15.64
N GLU A 35 8.47 12.31 15.96
CA GLU A 35 9.33 11.36 15.25
C GLU A 35 8.67 10.90 13.96
N ALA A 36 7.37 10.62 14.00
CA ALA A 36 6.59 10.32 12.81
C ALA A 36 6.66 11.46 11.79
N GLU A 37 6.47 12.72 12.22
CA GLU A 37 6.62 13.90 11.36
C GLU A 37 7.99 13.98 10.70
N ARG A 38 9.08 13.69 11.43
CA ARG A 38 10.44 13.67 10.87
C ARG A 38 10.63 12.53 9.87
N ALA A 39 10.14 11.33 10.18
CA ALA A 39 10.22 10.18 9.30
C ALA A 39 9.45 10.41 7.99
N TYR A 40 8.23 10.96 8.07
CA TYR A 40 7.44 11.31 6.88
C TYR A 40 8.08 12.42 6.06
N ALA A 41 8.67 13.43 6.70
CA ALA A 41 9.42 14.48 6.02
C ALA A 41 10.67 13.92 5.33
N GLU A 42 11.41 13.01 5.99
CA GLU A 42 12.58 12.34 5.42
C GLU A 42 12.18 11.51 4.19
N LEU A 43 11.12 10.71 4.31
CA LEU A 43 10.58 9.94 3.19
C LEU A 43 10.17 10.84 2.03
N ALA A 44 9.37 11.89 2.30
CA ALA A 44 8.93 12.85 1.29
C ALA A 44 10.10 13.57 0.60
N ASN A 45 11.08 14.02 1.37
CA ASN A 45 12.28 14.71 0.85
C ASN A 45 13.15 13.76 0.02
N THR A 46 13.26 12.50 0.42
CA THR A 46 13.97 11.47 -0.34
C THR A 46 13.28 11.22 -1.68
N ILE A 47 11.97 10.98 -1.68
CA ILE A 47 11.18 10.80 -2.91
C ILE A 47 11.29 12.04 -3.80
N ALA A 48 11.23 13.24 -3.21
CA ALA A 48 11.30 14.52 -3.94
C ALA A 48 12.63 14.75 -4.70
N THR A 49 13.67 13.95 -4.42
CA THR A 49 14.91 13.97 -5.23
C THR A 49 14.75 13.25 -6.57
N TYR A 50 13.72 12.43 -6.72
CA TYR A 50 13.48 11.61 -7.91
C TYR A 50 12.21 12.03 -8.67
N GLU A 51 11.12 12.32 -7.94
CA GLU A 51 9.84 12.70 -8.54
C GLU A 51 9.07 13.70 -7.65
N PRO A 52 8.14 14.50 -8.20
CA PRO A 52 7.36 15.45 -7.41
C PRO A 52 6.54 14.75 -6.33
N VAL A 53 6.43 15.36 -5.15
CA VAL A 53 5.61 14.90 -4.04
C VAL A 53 4.51 15.91 -3.74
N THR A 54 3.28 15.45 -3.57
CA THR A 54 2.18 16.22 -3.01
C THR A 54 1.89 15.70 -1.60
N MET A 55 2.11 16.53 -0.59
CA MET A 55 1.84 16.23 0.80
C MET A 55 0.51 16.86 1.22
N VAL A 56 -0.46 16.01 1.50
CA VAL A 56 -1.75 16.43 2.09
C VAL A 56 -1.54 16.64 3.59
N VAL A 57 -1.96 17.80 4.07
CA VAL A 57 -1.74 18.20 5.47
C VAL A 57 -3.02 18.77 6.06
N ASP A 58 -3.38 18.31 7.26
CA ASP A 58 -4.47 18.92 8.01
C ASP A 58 -4.15 20.42 8.25
N PRO A 59 -5.13 21.33 8.10
CA PRO A 59 -4.90 22.78 8.23
C PRO A 59 -4.12 23.21 9.48
N LYS A 60 -4.26 22.48 10.59
CA LYS A 60 -3.58 22.79 11.86
C LYS A 60 -2.07 22.48 11.85
N HIS A 61 -1.57 21.68 10.89
CA HIS A 61 -0.17 21.24 10.82
C HIS A 61 0.64 21.83 9.65
N ILE A 62 0.05 22.73 8.84
CA ILE A 62 0.67 23.28 7.63
C ILE A 62 2.07 23.90 7.91
N GLU A 63 2.15 24.81 8.87
CA GLU A 63 3.43 25.46 9.21
C GLU A 63 4.51 24.45 9.61
N ARG A 64 4.11 23.40 10.31
CA ARG A 64 5.01 22.35 10.75
C ARG A 64 5.50 21.51 9.56
N ALA A 65 4.60 21.06 8.69
CA ALA A 65 4.94 20.32 7.49
C ALA A 65 5.85 21.13 6.57
N GLU A 66 5.52 22.41 6.30
CA GLU A 66 6.34 23.31 5.48
C GLU A 66 7.75 23.54 6.07
N SER A 67 7.87 23.49 7.40
CA SER A 67 9.18 23.66 8.07
C SER A 67 10.12 22.47 7.92
N LEU A 68 9.58 21.26 7.64
CA LEU A 68 10.33 20.01 7.53
C LEU A 68 10.46 19.52 6.09
N CYS A 69 9.46 19.79 5.25
CA CYS A 69 9.48 19.42 3.85
C CYS A 69 10.36 20.38 3.04
N GLY A 70 11.20 19.82 2.17
CA GLY A 70 12.10 20.56 1.30
C GLY A 70 11.48 20.96 -0.05
N THR A 71 12.31 21.49 -0.91
CA THR A 71 11.95 21.80 -2.30
C THR A 71 11.60 20.51 -3.06
N GLY A 72 10.51 20.52 -3.83
CA GLY A 72 10.02 19.34 -4.55
C GLY A 72 8.83 18.67 -3.84
N VAL A 73 8.56 19.02 -2.58
CA VAL A 73 7.35 18.66 -1.85
C VAL A 73 6.36 19.83 -1.90
N THR A 74 5.20 19.60 -2.52
CA THR A 74 4.11 20.58 -2.55
C THR A 74 3.11 20.26 -1.44
N VAL A 75 2.97 21.14 -0.46
CA VAL A 75 2.00 21.01 0.64
C VAL A 75 0.64 21.51 0.17
N ILE A 76 -0.40 20.70 0.37
CA ILE A 76 -1.79 21.07 0.12
C ILE A 76 -2.62 20.88 1.39
N SER A 77 -3.50 21.85 1.66
CA SER A 77 -4.33 21.85 2.86
C SER A 77 -5.64 21.13 2.61
N ILE A 78 -5.81 19.96 3.23
CA ILE A 78 -7.05 19.18 3.24
C ILE A 78 -7.21 18.60 4.64
N PRO A 79 -8.40 18.72 5.28
CA PRO A 79 -8.64 18.04 6.55
C PRO A 79 -8.49 16.53 6.43
N ILE A 80 -7.65 15.94 7.27
CA ILE A 80 -7.40 14.51 7.40
C ILE A 80 -7.40 14.14 8.89
N ASP A 81 -7.69 12.87 9.17
CA ASP A 81 -7.55 12.35 10.54
C ASP A 81 -6.12 11.82 10.75
N ASP A 82 -5.53 11.11 9.77
CA ASP A 82 -4.14 10.64 9.85
C ASP A 82 -3.45 10.43 8.48
N SER A 83 -2.26 9.84 8.49
CA SER A 83 -1.27 9.84 7.40
C SER A 83 -1.40 8.71 6.37
N TRP A 84 -2.35 7.81 6.52
CA TRP A 84 -2.43 6.56 5.74
C TRP A 84 -3.09 6.75 4.37
N CYS A 85 -2.39 7.53 3.52
CA CYS A 85 -2.85 7.88 2.16
C CYS A 85 -3.02 6.66 1.24
N ARG A 86 -2.26 5.60 1.46
CA ARG A 86 -2.37 4.34 0.72
C ARG A 86 -3.78 3.78 0.82
N ASP A 87 -4.41 3.89 2.01
CA ASP A 87 -5.66 3.24 2.31
C ASP A 87 -6.89 4.12 2.10
N SER A 88 -6.78 5.40 2.42
CA SER A 88 -7.88 6.36 2.35
C SER A 88 -7.84 7.24 1.09
N GLY A 89 -6.73 7.23 0.35
CA GLY A 89 -6.55 8.02 -0.87
C GLY A 89 -7.24 7.46 -2.11
N PRO A 90 -7.25 8.20 -3.23
CA PRO A 90 -7.86 7.74 -4.47
C PRO A 90 -7.07 6.60 -5.11
N ILE A 91 -7.77 5.59 -5.60
CA ILE A 91 -7.19 4.53 -6.44
C ILE A 91 -7.36 4.92 -7.91
N TYR A 92 -6.28 5.05 -8.65
CA TYR A 92 -6.35 5.51 -10.03
C TYR A 92 -6.48 4.37 -11.03
N VAL A 93 -7.32 4.60 -12.05
CA VAL A 93 -7.45 3.72 -13.21
C VAL A 93 -7.31 4.54 -14.49
N ARG A 94 -6.74 3.91 -15.52
CA ARG A 94 -6.65 4.47 -16.87
C ARG A 94 -7.82 3.93 -17.70
N GLU A 95 -8.61 4.82 -18.28
CA GLU A 95 -9.68 4.47 -19.22
C GLU A 95 -9.11 4.19 -20.61
N SER A 96 -9.90 3.57 -21.49
CA SER A 96 -9.44 3.18 -22.84
C SER A 96 -9.05 4.34 -23.74
N ASP A 97 -9.52 5.56 -23.45
CA ASP A 97 -9.12 6.79 -24.16
C ASP A 97 -7.82 7.40 -23.62
N GLY A 98 -7.19 6.75 -22.63
CA GLY A 98 -5.99 7.20 -21.94
C GLY A 98 -6.25 8.18 -20.80
N GLY A 99 -7.51 8.55 -20.54
CA GLY A 99 -7.89 9.39 -19.41
C GLY A 99 -7.66 8.72 -18.06
N LEU A 100 -7.24 9.50 -17.08
CA LEU A 100 -7.04 9.02 -15.71
C LEU A 100 -8.29 9.35 -14.88
N VAL A 101 -8.80 8.36 -14.15
CA VAL A 101 -9.95 8.50 -13.24
C VAL A 101 -9.55 8.02 -11.85
N GLY A 102 -9.80 8.85 -10.85
CA GLY A 102 -9.64 8.46 -9.45
C GLY A 102 -10.90 7.77 -8.94
N LEU A 103 -10.74 6.58 -8.42
CA LEU A 103 -11.80 5.84 -7.73
C LEU A 103 -11.82 6.25 -6.26
N ASP A 104 -13.00 6.54 -5.77
CA ASP A 104 -13.30 6.94 -4.41
C ASP A 104 -14.08 5.78 -3.77
N PHE A 105 -13.34 4.80 -3.21
CA PHE A 105 -13.89 3.68 -2.45
C PHE A 105 -14.28 4.13 -1.03
N VAL A 106 -15.14 3.37 -0.39
CA VAL A 106 -15.50 3.65 1.00
C VAL A 106 -14.33 3.26 1.90
N PHE A 107 -13.82 4.22 2.67
CA PHE A 107 -12.89 3.98 3.77
C PHE A 107 -13.66 3.97 5.08
N ASN A 108 -13.47 2.94 5.92
CA ASN A 108 -14.20 2.78 7.17
C ASN A 108 -13.32 2.63 8.41
N GLY A 109 -12.08 3.17 8.37
CA GLY A 109 -11.13 3.10 9.48
C GLY A 109 -10.71 1.67 9.81
N TRP A 110 -10.35 0.89 8.77
CA TRP A 110 -9.93 -0.52 8.87
C TRP A 110 -10.93 -1.38 9.64
N GLY A 111 -12.21 -1.23 9.30
CA GLY A 111 -13.29 -1.96 9.96
C GLY A 111 -13.74 -1.33 11.28
N GLN A 112 -13.72 -0.02 11.41
CA GLN A 112 -14.10 0.76 12.60
C GLN A 112 -13.13 0.59 13.79
N LYS A 113 -11.90 0.16 13.53
CA LYS A 113 -10.89 0.00 14.59
C LYS A 113 -10.34 1.36 15.04
N PHE A 114 -10.15 2.27 14.08
CA PHE A 114 -9.61 3.60 14.34
C PHE A 114 -10.69 4.66 14.12
N VAL A 115 -11.01 5.38 15.18
CA VAL A 115 -12.01 6.45 15.18
C VAL A 115 -11.45 7.71 15.90
N PRO A 116 -11.78 8.93 15.44
CA PRO A 116 -12.55 9.23 14.25
C PRO A 116 -11.77 8.91 12.96
N HIS A 117 -12.49 8.68 11.86
CA HIS A 117 -11.94 8.54 10.51
C HIS A 117 -12.77 9.31 9.47
N ASP A 118 -13.62 10.25 9.94
CA ASP A 118 -14.58 10.94 9.08
C ASP A 118 -13.90 11.83 8.02
N GLN A 119 -12.73 12.38 8.32
CA GLN A 119 -11.97 13.20 7.39
C GLN A 119 -11.27 12.31 6.35
N ASP A 120 -10.66 11.22 6.79
CA ASP A 120 -10.00 10.24 5.91
C ASP A 120 -10.99 9.53 5.00
N ALA A 121 -12.20 9.25 5.46
CA ALA A 121 -13.28 8.71 4.63
C ALA A 121 -13.69 9.64 3.46
N GLN A 122 -13.26 10.89 3.47
CA GLN A 122 -13.50 11.87 2.42
C GLN A 122 -12.22 12.26 1.66
N LEU A 123 -11.07 11.70 2.05
CA LEU A 123 -9.77 12.10 1.50
C LEU A 123 -9.72 11.93 -0.02
N ALA A 124 -10.06 10.75 -0.55
CA ALA A 124 -10.05 10.48 -1.98
C ALA A 124 -10.85 11.53 -2.75
N SER A 125 -12.09 11.79 -2.31
CA SER A 125 -12.99 12.78 -2.93
C SER A 125 -12.41 14.18 -2.92
N ARG A 126 -11.82 14.60 -1.78
CA ARG A 126 -11.27 15.95 -1.60
C ARG A 126 -9.99 16.15 -2.43
N VAL A 127 -9.10 15.18 -2.44
CA VAL A 127 -7.87 15.21 -3.25
C VAL A 127 -8.23 15.33 -4.73
N LEU A 128 -9.13 14.49 -5.24
CA LEU A 128 -9.55 14.53 -6.63
C LEU A 128 -10.18 15.87 -7.00
N SER A 129 -10.98 16.45 -6.10
CA SER A 129 -11.57 17.79 -6.29
C SER A 129 -10.50 18.88 -6.29
N GLN A 130 -9.57 18.86 -5.33
CA GLN A 130 -8.48 19.85 -5.20
C GLN A 130 -7.56 19.85 -6.44
N LEU A 131 -7.28 18.65 -6.96
CA LEU A 131 -6.44 18.46 -8.14
C LEU A 131 -7.21 18.57 -9.46
N SER A 132 -8.52 18.89 -9.42
CA SER A 132 -9.40 18.98 -10.59
C SER A 132 -9.40 17.70 -11.46
N GLN A 133 -9.32 16.53 -10.82
CA GLN A 133 -9.27 15.22 -11.46
C GLN A 133 -10.67 14.59 -11.52
N GLN A 134 -10.87 13.70 -12.50
CA GLN A 134 -12.13 12.96 -12.62
C GLN A 134 -12.29 11.98 -11.47
N LYS A 135 -13.50 11.94 -10.91
CA LYS A 135 -13.86 11.07 -9.78
C LYS A 135 -14.95 10.08 -10.15
N ARG A 136 -14.81 8.86 -9.64
CA ARG A 136 -15.87 7.84 -9.62
C ARG A 136 -15.99 7.27 -8.22
N SER A 137 -17.15 7.37 -7.58
CA SER A 137 -17.40 6.76 -6.27
C SER A 137 -17.82 5.29 -6.43
N VAL A 138 -17.30 4.43 -5.56
CA VAL A 138 -17.56 2.98 -5.54
C VAL A 138 -18.10 2.58 -4.17
N SER A 139 -19.28 1.98 -4.12
CA SER A 139 -19.99 1.63 -2.88
C SER A 139 -19.48 0.31 -2.27
N MET A 140 -18.17 0.15 -2.15
CA MET A 140 -17.52 -0.99 -1.52
C MET A 140 -16.42 -0.49 -0.59
N VAL A 141 -16.28 -1.06 0.58
CA VAL A 141 -15.13 -0.78 1.47
C VAL A 141 -13.90 -1.43 0.86
N LEU A 142 -12.88 -0.62 0.59
CA LEU A 142 -11.60 -1.07 0.06
C LEU A 142 -10.50 -0.09 0.45
N GLU A 143 -9.45 -0.60 1.04
CA GLU A 143 -8.20 0.09 1.29
C GLU A 143 -7.20 -0.22 0.17
N GLY A 144 -6.39 0.77 -0.23
CA GLY A 144 -5.37 0.57 -1.27
C GLY A 144 -4.32 -0.48 -0.89
N GLY A 145 -3.96 -0.59 0.40
CA GLY A 145 -3.05 -1.60 0.92
C GLY A 145 -3.60 -3.03 0.93
N SER A 146 -4.93 -3.18 0.82
CA SER A 146 -5.58 -4.50 0.72
C SER A 146 -5.46 -5.15 -0.66
N ILE A 147 -4.93 -4.45 -1.67
CA ILE A 147 -4.77 -4.93 -3.05
C ILE A 147 -3.40 -4.57 -3.62
N ASN A 148 -2.88 -5.43 -4.51
CA ASN A 148 -1.74 -5.11 -5.36
C ASN A 148 -2.00 -5.64 -6.78
N VAL A 149 -1.62 -4.91 -7.84
CA VAL A 149 -1.93 -5.25 -9.23
C VAL A 149 -0.67 -5.26 -10.10
N ASP A 150 -0.70 -6.07 -11.16
CA ASP A 150 0.40 -6.19 -12.11
C ASP A 150 0.26 -5.28 -13.36
N GLY A 151 -0.80 -4.47 -13.45
CA GLY A 151 -1.09 -3.62 -14.61
C GLY A 151 -1.55 -4.40 -15.86
N ALA A 152 -1.55 -5.73 -15.82
CA ALA A 152 -1.87 -6.61 -16.94
C ALA A 152 -3.05 -7.57 -16.65
N GLY A 153 -3.87 -7.20 -15.69
CA GLY A 153 -5.12 -7.90 -15.39
C GLY A 153 -5.05 -8.86 -14.20
N THR A 154 -3.94 -8.92 -13.47
CA THR A 154 -3.84 -9.70 -12.23
C THR A 154 -3.95 -8.79 -11.01
N LEU A 155 -4.73 -9.20 -10.03
CA LEU A 155 -4.79 -8.61 -8.70
C LEU A 155 -4.50 -9.69 -7.66
N VAL A 156 -3.72 -9.35 -6.65
CA VAL A 156 -3.51 -10.16 -5.45
C VAL A 156 -4.11 -9.44 -4.23
N THR A 157 -4.75 -10.21 -3.35
CA THR A 157 -5.34 -9.75 -2.09
C THR A 157 -5.31 -10.86 -1.06
N THR A 158 -5.60 -10.56 0.21
CA THR A 158 -5.75 -11.58 1.25
C THR A 158 -7.23 -11.86 1.55
N MET A 159 -7.54 -13.14 1.80
CA MET A 159 -8.87 -13.54 2.29
C MET A 159 -9.11 -12.98 3.69
N GLN A 160 -8.06 -12.95 4.50
CA GLN A 160 -8.11 -12.50 5.89
C GLN A 160 -8.61 -11.05 5.97
N CYS A 161 -8.13 -10.14 5.11
CA CYS A 161 -8.56 -8.75 5.09
C CYS A 161 -9.88 -8.56 4.33
N LEU A 162 -9.90 -8.84 3.03
CA LEU A 162 -10.98 -8.39 2.16
C LEU A 162 -12.30 -9.14 2.36
N LEU A 163 -12.25 -10.37 2.91
CA LEU A 163 -13.45 -11.14 3.31
C LEU A 163 -13.76 -11.00 4.81
N HIS A 164 -13.03 -10.13 5.53
CA HIS A 164 -13.31 -9.91 6.95
C HIS A 164 -14.71 -9.27 7.11
N PRO A 165 -15.51 -9.71 8.10
CA PRO A 165 -16.89 -9.24 8.26
C PRO A 165 -17.01 -7.75 8.61
N ASN A 166 -15.92 -7.10 9.03
CA ASN A 166 -15.90 -5.65 9.30
C ASN A 166 -15.68 -4.78 8.05
N ARG A 167 -15.53 -5.37 6.86
CA ARG A 167 -15.41 -4.63 5.58
C ARG A 167 -16.74 -4.63 4.82
N ASN A 168 -17.08 -5.73 4.20
CA ASN A 168 -18.26 -5.87 3.33
C ASN A 168 -19.13 -7.06 3.74
N PRO A 169 -19.77 -7.08 4.94
CA PRO A 169 -20.44 -8.25 5.49
C PRO A 169 -21.64 -8.74 4.66
N GLY A 170 -22.19 -7.89 3.80
CA GLY A 170 -23.31 -8.23 2.91
C GLY A 170 -22.89 -8.76 1.54
N MET A 171 -21.58 -8.91 1.26
CA MET A 171 -21.06 -9.32 -0.04
C MET A 171 -20.37 -10.68 0.05
N SER A 172 -20.67 -11.53 -0.90
CA SER A 172 -19.90 -12.77 -1.13
C SER A 172 -18.57 -12.44 -1.83
N GLN A 173 -17.60 -13.35 -1.75
CA GLN A 173 -16.33 -13.26 -2.47
C GLN A 173 -16.54 -12.98 -3.96
N ARG A 174 -17.52 -13.65 -4.60
CA ARG A 174 -17.85 -13.47 -6.01
C ARG A 174 -18.35 -12.05 -6.34
N GLU A 175 -19.12 -11.45 -5.44
CA GLU A 175 -19.61 -10.09 -5.62
C GLU A 175 -18.46 -9.09 -5.46
N ILE A 176 -17.57 -9.28 -4.48
CA ILE A 176 -16.34 -8.49 -4.33
C ILE A 176 -15.47 -8.58 -5.59
N GLU A 177 -15.19 -9.80 -6.09
CA GLU A 177 -14.46 -9.99 -7.34
C GLU A 177 -15.11 -9.27 -8.53
N THR A 178 -16.45 -9.27 -8.58
CA THR A 178 -17.17 -8.59 -9.65
C THR A 178 -16.93 -7.08 -9.62
N VAL A 179 -16.91 -6.48 -8.43
CA VAL A 179 -16.59 -5.05 -8.28
C VAL A 179 -15.13 -4.79 -8.66
N LEU A 180 -14.18 -5.58 -8.14
CA LEU A 180 -12.75 -5.43 -8.46
C LEU A 180 -12.51 -5.54 -9.97
N LYS A 181 -13.08 -6.54 -10.64
CA LYS A 181 -12.94 -6.72 -12.10
C LYS A 181 -13.54 -5.56 -12.88
N ASN A 182 -14.69 -5.08 -12.48
CA ASN A 182 -15.40 -3.99 -13.17
C ASN A 182 -14.72 -2.63 -12.95
N GLU A 183 -14.26 -2.34 -11.74
CA GLU A 183 -13.75 -1.02 -11.40
C GLU A 183 -12.24 -0.89 -11.66
N LEU A 184 -11.46 -1.96 -11.44
CA LEU A 184 -10.00 -1.93 -11.62
C LEU A 184 -9.55 -2.51 -12.96
N GLY A 185 -10.43 -3.17 -13.72
CA GLY A 185 -10.11 -3.74 -15.03
C GLY A 185 -9.29 -5.02 -14.96
N VAL A 186 -9.25 -5.69 -13.81
CA VAL A 186 -8.55 -6.96 -13.64
C VAL A 186 -9.40 -8.14 -14.13
N THR A 187 -8.76 -9.21 -14.57
CA THR A 187 -9.39 -10.43 -15.09
C THR A 187 -9.20 -11.61 -14.15
N SER A 188 -8.10 -11.62 -13.40
CA SER A 188 -7.77 -12.63 -12.39
C SER A 188 -7.60 -12.00 -11.01
N VAL A 189 -8.19 -12.61 -10.00
CA VAL A 189 -8.01 -12.23 -8.59
C VAL A 189 -7.43 -13.42 -7.84
N VAL A 190 -6.23 -13.24 -7.31
CA VAL A 190 -5.52 -14.24 -6.51
C VAL A 190 -5.78 -13.97 -5.04
N TRP A 191 -6.39 -14.93 -4.37
CA TRP A 191 -6.76 -14.85 -2.96
C TRP A 191 -5.73 -15.58 -2.10
N LEU A 192 -4.82 -14.86 -1.50
CA LEU A 192 -3.92 -15.43 -0.50
C LEU A 192 -4.70 -15.67 0.81
N PRO A 193 -4.58 -16.83 1.44
CA PRO A 193 -5.31 -17.11 2.68
C PRO A 193 -4.99 -16.17 3.84
N HIS A 194 -3.74 -15.72 3.95
CA HIS A 194 -3.22 -15.05 5.14
C HIS A 194 -2.51 -13.73 4.84
N GLY A 195 -2.74 -12.74 5.70
CA GLY A 195 -1.81 -11.63 5.94
C GLY A 195 -0.75 -12.01 6.98
N LEU A 196 0.03 -11.05 7.49
CA LEU A 196 0.95 -11.30 8.59
C LEU A 196 0.22 -11.55 9.92
N ALA A 197 0.82 -12.35 10.80
CA ALA A 197 0.20 -12.73 12.06
C ALA A 197 0.02 -11.56 13.03
N LEU A 198 0.95 -10.61 13.04
CA LEU A 198 0.91 -9.42 13.88
C LEU A 198 0.17 -8.23 13.25
N ASP A 199 -0.24 -8.34 11.99
CA ASP A 199 -1.04 -7.29 11.34
C ASP A 199 -2.50 -7.37 11.79
N HIS A 200 -2.74 -6.91 13.01
CA HIS A 200 -4.08 -6.83 13.60
C HIS A 200 -4.83 -5.58 13.19
N ASP A 201 -4.13 -4.52 12.85
CA ASP A 201 -4.71 -3.21 12.58
C ASP A 201 -5.43 -3.18 11.24
N THR A 202 -4.83 -3.76 10.22
CA THR A 202 -5.41 -3.82 8.88
C THR A 202 -6.16 -5.14 8.59
N ASP A 203 -6.16 -6.11 9.52
CA ASP A 203 -6.65 -7.49 9.32
C ASP A 203 -5.87 -8.27 8.26
N GLY A 204 -4.61 -7.95 8.05
CA GLY A 204 -3.72 -8.68 7.14
C GLY A 204 -3.73 -8.15 5.71
N HIS A 205 -3.35 -6.91 5.52
CA HIS A 205 -3.16 -6.30 4.21
C HIS A 205 -2.18 -7.07 3.33
N VAL A 206 -2.42 -7.05 2.02
CA VAL A 206 -1.58 -7.77 1.06
C VAL A 206 -0.26 -7.07 0.75
N ASP A 207 -0.18 -5.76 0.89
CA ASP A 207 1.05 -4.97 0.65
C ASP A 207 2.19 -5.32 1.62
N ASN A 208 1.85 -5.96 2.74
CA ASN A 208 2.80 -6.56 3.67
C ASN A 208 3.32 -7.95 3.22
N VAL A 209 2.66 -8.62 2.31
CA VAL A 209 2.95 -10.03 1.96
C VAL A 209 3.17 -10.29 0.48
N ALA A 210 2.81 -9.37 -0.41
CA ALA A 210 2.96 -9.57 -1.85
C ALA A 210 3.13 -8.25 -2.61
N ALA A 211 4.07 -8.21 -3.55
CA ALA A 211 4.28 -7.08 -4.44
C ALA A 211 4.63 -7.54 -5.84
N PHE A 212 3.97 -7.01 -6.87
CA PHE A 212 4.33 -7.26 -8.26
C PHE A 212 5.56 -6.44 -8.67
N THR A 213 6.47 -7.07 -9.43
CA THR A 213 7.67 -6.43 -9.98
C THR A 213 7.61 -6.23 -11.51
N LYS A 214 6.76 -7.02 -12.17
CA LYS A 214 6.39 -6.93 -13.58
C LYS A 214 5.12 -7.74 -13.82
N PRO A 215 4.46 -7.63 -14.98
CA PRO A 215 3.29 -8.43 -15.30
C PRO A 215 3.50 -9.93 -15.05
N GLY A 216 2.59 -10.54 -14.28
CA GLY A 216 2.61 -11.96 -13.95
C GLY A 216 3.73 -12.43 -13.02
N HIS A 217 4.53 -11.52 -12.47
CA HIS A 217 5.61 -11.86 -11.55
C HIS A 217 5.44 -11.16 -10.20
N VAL A 218 5.35 -11.95 -9.13
CA VAL A 218 5.11 -11.47 -7.76
C VAL A 218 6.24 -11.89 -6.82
N LEU A 219 6.69 -10.95 -6.00
CA LEU A 219 7.47 -11.25 -4.79
C LEU A 219 6.49 -11.55 -3.66
N LEU A 220 6.76 -12.62 -2.91
CA LEU A 220 6.04 -12.96 -1.70
C LEU A 220 6.94 -12.85 -0.48
N GLN A 221 6.38 -12.37 0.61
CA GLN A 221 7.02 -12.45 1.91
C GLN A 221 7.07 -13.91 2.36
N GLY A 222 8.25 -14.39 2.73
CA GLY A 222 8.47 -15.61 3.44
C GLY A 222 8.77 -15.33 4.91
N CYS A 223 8.90 -16.39 5.69
CA CYS A 223 9.40 -16.36 7.05
C CYS A 223 10.25 -17.61 7.28
N ASN A 224 11.54 -17.43 7.47
CA ASN A 224 12.48 -18.56 7.68
C ASN A 224 12.60 -19.00 9.15
N ALA A 225 11.95 -18.27 10.07
CA ALA A 225 11.93 -18.60 11.49
C ALA A 225 10.77 -19.56 11.80
N GLU A 226 11.07 -20.85 11.93
CA GLU A 226 10.06 -21.91 12.17
C GLU A 226 9.23 -21.72 13.46
N SER A 227 9.73 -20.93 14.41
CA SER A 227 9.05 -20.61 15.66
C SER A 227 7.97 -19.55 15.52
N GLU A 228 7.94 -18.83 14.41
CA GLU A 228 6.99 -17.75 14.15
C GLU A 228 5.71 -18.28 13.48
N ASP A 229 4.57 -17.71 13.84
CA ASP A 229 3.29 -18.06 13.24
C ASP A 229 3.26 -17.82 11.73
N ASP A 230 4.02 -16.82 11.26
CA ASP A 230 4.15 -16.48 9.85
C ASP A 230 4.88 -17.55 9.02
N TYR A 231 5.66 -18.43 9.62
CA TYR A 231 6.35 -19.52 8.90
C TYR A 231 5.36 -20.38 8.10
N VAL A 232 4.30 -20.87 8.76
CA VAL A 232 3.28 -21.73 8.11
C VAL A 232 2.36 -20.90 7.22
N ARG A 233 2.01 -19.69 7.65
CA ARG A 233 1.11 -18.78 6.92
C ARG A 233 1.69 -18.41 5.55
N MET A 234 2.95 -17.96 5.52
CA MET A 234 3.63 -17.56 4.28
C MET A 234 3.90 -18.75 3.36
N PHE A 235 4.22 -19.93 3.91
CA PHE A 235 4.32 -21.17 3.12
C PHE A 235 3.01 -21.55 2.42
N ILE A 236 1.86 -21.38 3.09
CA ILE A 236 0.55 -21.62 2.48
C ILE A 236 0.29 -20.61 1.37
N ASN A 237 0.57 -19.31 1.59
CA ASN A 237 0.43 -18.26 0.59
C ASN A 237 1.27 -18.55 -0.66
N GLU A 238 2.52 -18.99 -0.49
CA GLU A 238 3.40 -19.36 -1.59
C GLU A 238 2.80 -20.48 -2.44
N LYS A 239 2.29 -21.55 -1.83
CA LYS A 239 1.63 -22.65 -2.55
C LYS A 239 0.43 -22.17 -3.36
N VAL A 240 -0.40 -21.31 -2.78
CA VAL A 240 -1.56 -20.75 -3.47
C VAL A 240 -1.11 -19.88 -4.64
N ALA A 241 -0.17 -18.97 -4.43
CA ALA A 241 0.33 -18.09 -5.49
C ALA A 241 0.93 -18.88 -6.66
N ARG A 242 1.80 -19.88 -6.40
CA ARG A 242 2.41 -20.72 -7.45
C ARG A 242 1.41 -21.57 -8.24
N SER A 243 0.23 -21.82 -7.70
CA SER A 243 -0.86 -22.54 -8.39
C SER A 243 -1.88 -21.62 -9.06
N SER A 244 -1.73 -20.30 -8.87
CA SER A 244 -2.67 -19.31 -9.38
C SER A 244 -2.33 -18.89 -10.81
N VAL A 245 -3.39 -18.58 -11.59
CA VAL A 245 -3.28 -18.13 -12.97
C VAL A 245 -3.38 -16.61 -13.02
N ALA A 246 -2.40 -15.98 -13.65
CA ALA A 246 -2.38 -14.54 -13.89
C ALA A 246 -3.43 -14.10 -14.92
N GLY A 247 -3.67 -12.81 -15.02
CA GLY A 247 -4.65 -12.24 -15.95
C GLY A 247 -4.39 -12.55 -17.44
N HIS A 248 -3.14 -12.81 -17.80
CA HIS A 248 -2.73 -13.21 -19.14
C HIS A 248 -2.85 -14.73 -19.43
N GLY A 249 -3.31 -15.53 -18.46
CA GLY A 249 -3.64 -16.95 -18.63
C GLY A 249 -2.51 -17.94 -18.32
N GLU A 250 -1.34 -17.48 -17.88
CA GLU A 250 -0.24 -18.32 -17.42
C GLU A 250 -0.18 -18.38 -15.88
N LEU A 251 0.53 -19.36 -15.33
CA LEU A 251 0.78 -19.40 -13.88
C LEU A 251 1.63 -18.20 -13.44
N LEU A 252 1.37 -17.73 -12.23
CA LEU A 252 2.21 -16.70 -11.63
C LEU A 252 3.65 -17.18 -11.48
N ASN A 253 4.58 -16.32 -11.86
CA ASN A 253 5.98 -16.47 -11.48
C ASN A 253 6.18 -15.89 -10.08
N VAL A 254 6.71 -16.69 -9.17
CA VAL A 254 6.79 -16.35 -7.74
C VAL A 254 8.21 -16.49 -7.23
N ASP A 255 8.76 -15.40 -6.70
CA ASP A 255 9.96 -15.38 -5.89
C ASP A 255 9.62 -15.02 -4.44
N VAL A 256 10.45 -15.46 -3.49
CA VAL A 256 10.18 -15.32 -2.05
C VAL A 256 11.29 -14.52 -1.40
N VAL A 257 10.94 -13.45 -0.70
CA VAL A 257 11.82 -12.73 0.23
C VAL A 257 11.80 -13.48 1.56
N PRO A 258 12.88 -14.21 1.92
CA PRO A 258 12.79 -15.27 2.93
C PRO A 258 12.82 -14.76 4.38
N VAL A 259 13.24 -13.52 4.61
CA VAL A 259 13.43 -12.95 5.95
C VAL A 259 12.31 -11.98 6.27
N LEU A 260 11.71 -12.13 7.44
CA LEU A 260 10.70 -11.24 8.00
C LEU A 260 11.24 -10.66 9.31
N PRO A 261 11.62 -9.37 9.36
CA PRO A 261 12.12 -8.74 10.56
C PRO A 261 11.01 -8.50 11.59
N PHE A 262 11.33 -8.80 12.85
CA PHE A 262 10.52 -8.45 14.01
C PHE A 262 11.27 -7.45 14.88
N VAL A 263 10.59 -6.43 15.37
CA VAL A 263 11.17 -5.35 16.17
C VAL A 263 10.39 -5.22 17.47
N GLU A 264 11.10 -5.09 18.59
CA GLU A 264 10.51 -4.74 19.86
C GLU A 264 10.38 -3.21 19.97
N THR A 265 9.18 -2.75 20.25
CA THR A 265 8.85 -1.33 20.53
C THR A 265 8.28 -1.20 21.93
N ASP A 266 8.08 0.03 22.40
CA ASP A 266 7.47 0.29 23.72
C ASP A 266 6.00 -0.19 23.77
N SER A 267 5.31 -0.20 22.64
CA SER A 267 3.93 -0.68 22.47
C SER A 267 3.81 -2.19 22.28
N GLY A 268 4.92 -2.88 22.02
CA GLY A 268 4.96 -4.32 21.81
C GLY A 268 5.85 -4.74 20.65
N ARG A 269 5.70 -6.00 20.25
CA ARG A 269 6.43 -6.57 19.12
C ARG A 269 5.68 -6.29 17.82
N VAL A 270 6.37 -5.69 16.87
CA VAL A 270 5.86 -5.37 15.52
C VAL A 270 6.66 -6.08 14.45
N VAL A 271 6.09 -6.21 13.26
CA VAL A 271 6.74 -6.79 12.09
C VAL A 271 6.96 -5.69 11.04
N VAL A 272 8.14 -5.68 10.42
CA VAL A 272 8.49 -4.69 9.39
C VAL A 272 8.86 -5.44 8.11
N PRO A 273 7.87 -5.76 7.25
CA PRO A 273 8.12 -6.53 6.05
C PRO A 273 8.89 -5.69 5.02
N TYR A 274 9.93 -6.27 4.43
CA TYR A 274 10.67 -5.63 3.34
C TYR A 274 9.80 -5.36 2.11
N LEU A 275 8.71 -6.12 1.92
CA LEU A 275 7.82 -5.97 0.77
C LEU A 275 6.90 -4.77 0.85
N ASN A 276 6.80 -4.11 2.01
CA ASN A 276 6.10 -2.83 2.12
C ASN A 276 6.99 -1.68 1.62
N PHE A 277 7.61 -1.89 0.45
CA PHE A 277 8.44 -0.91 -0.23
C PHE A 277 7.60 0.01 -1.14
N TYR A 278 8.14 1.18 -1.42
CA TYR A 278 7.57 2.10 -2.41
C TYR A 278 8.37 2.09 -3.71
N VAL A 279 7.68 1.90 -4.85
CA VAL A 279 8.30 1.90 -6.18
C VAL A 279 8.06 3.23 -6.87
N GLY A 280 9.09 4.04 -7.03
CA GLY A 280 9.06 5.27 -7.82
C GLY A 280 9.61 5.08 -9.24
N ASN A 281 9.69 6.18 -10.02
CA ASN A 281 10.08 6.10 -11.42
C ASN A 281 11.49 5.52 -11.66
N SER A 282 12.45 5.90 -10.83
CA SER A 282 13.86 5.48 -10.96
C SER A 282 14.46 4.97 -9.66
N PHE A 283 13.65 4.70 -8.65
CA PHE A 283 14.08 4.27 -7.33
C PHE A 283 13.06 3.35 -6.68
N VAL A 284 13.49 2.66 -5.62
CA VAL A 284 12.63 1.89 -4.71
C VAL A 284 13.03 2.24 -3.28
N VAL A 285 12.11 2.74 -2.47
CA VAL A 285 12.35 2.94 -1.04
C VAL A 285 11.99 1.65 -0.31
N ILE A 286 12.94 1.09 0.45
CA ILE A 286 12.73 -0.13 1.23
C ILE A 286 12.82 0.21 2.72
N PRO A 287 11.81 -0.14 3.53
CA PRO A 287 11.90 0.01 4.98
C PRO A 287 12.94 -0.96 5.55
N VAL A 288 13.85 -0.44 6.36
CA VAL A 288 14.85 -1.22 7.10
C VAL A 288 14.77 -0.88 8.59
N THR A 289 15.31 -1.74 9.43
CA THR A 289 15.22 -1.62 10.90
C THR A 289 16.55 -1.78 11.63
N GLY A 290 17.66 -1.91 10.90
CA GLY A 290 18.95 -2.31 11.46
C GLY A 290 19.06 -3.83 11.69
N HIS A 291 18.19 -4.62 11.06
CA HIS A 291 18.29 -6.08 11.09
C HIS A 291 19.52 -6.55 10.30
N GLU A 292 20.17 -7.65 10.75
CA GLU A 292 21.39 -8.17 10.12
C GLU A 292 21.22 -8.53 8.64
N ALA A 293 20.01 -8.88 8.22
CA ALA A 293 19.68 -9.24 6.84
C ALA A 293 19.31 -8.04 5.94
N ASP A 294 19.25 -6.81 6.46
CA ASP A 294 18.78 -5.65 5.69
C ASP A 294 19.52 -5.51 4.35
N ASN A 295 20.85 -5.56 4.37
CA ASN A 295 21.64 -5.41 3.15
C ASN A 295 21.38 -6.52 2.12
N ASP A 296 21.27 -7.77 2.58
CA ASP A 296 21.03 -8.92 1.70
C ASP A 296 19.62 -8.85 1.07
N MET A 297 18.61 -8.46 1.85
CA MET A 297 17.24 -8.34 1.35
C MET A 297 17.07 -7.15 0.41
N VAL A 298 17.70 -6.01 0.70
CA VAL A 298 17.74 -4.85 -0.19
C VAL A 298 18.40 -5.22 -1.53
N GLN A 299 19.53 -5.93 -1.48
CA GLN A 299 20.21 -6.40 -2.69
C GLN A 299 19.32 -7.38 -3.48
N MET A 300 18.73 -8.36 -2.81
CA MET A 300 17.83 -9.34 -3.43
C MET A 300 16.64 -8.67 -4.13
N ILE A 301 15.97 -7.75 -3.46
CA ILE A 301 14.85 -7.01 -4.05
C ILE A 301 15.33 -6.18 -5.24
N GLY A 302 16.53 -5.59 -5.15
CA GLY A 302 17.13 -4.80 -6.22
C GLY A 302 17.33 -5.58 -7.53
N GLU A 303 17.52 -6.90 -7.50
CA GLU A 303 17.64 -7.74 -8.69
C GLU A 303 16.37 -7.72 -9.56
N PHE A 304 15.20 -7.44 -8.96
CA PHE A 304 13.93 -7.33 -9.67
C PHE A 304 13.65 -5.92 -10.22
N PHE A 305 14.45 -4.93 -9.81
CA PHE A 305 14.34 -3.53 -10.24
C PHE A 305 15.68 -3.00 -10.78
N PRO A 306 16.30 -3.64 -11.80
CA PRO A 306 17.68 -3.36 -12.21
C PRO A 306 17.91 -1.93 -12.77
N SER A 307 16.84 -1.19 -13.08
CA SER A 307 16.91 0.19 -13.57
C SER A 307 16.58 1.23 -12.50
N ARG A 308 16.44 0.81 -11.24
CA ARG A 308 16.06 1.69 -10.13
C ARG A 308 17.14 1.70 -9.04
N ASP A 309 17.34 2.85 -8.44
CA ASP A 309 18.17 3.00 -7.26
C ASP A 309 17.47 2.40 -6.04
N MET A 310 18.17 1.57 -5.27
CA MET A 310 17.64 1.02 -4.03
C MET A 310 17.95 1.99 -2.89
N VAL A 311 16.90 2.47 -2.22
CA VAL A 311 16.98 3.48 -1.16
C VAL A 311 16.48 2.87 0.15
N PRO A 312 17.35 2.21 0.94
CA PRO A 312 16.96 1.75 2.27
C PRO A 312 16.77 2.94 3.20
N LEU A 313 15.63 3.00 3.89
CA LEU A 313 15.36 4.00 4.92
C LEU A 313 15.04 3.35 6.25
N ASP A 314 15.70 3.81 7.32
CA ASP A 314 15.47 3.35 8.70
C ASP A 314 14.28 4.09 9.32
N ILE A 315 13.13 3.92 8.69
CA ILE A 315 11.84 4.46 9.14
C ILE A 315 10.85 3.35 9.50
N GLY A 316 11.25 2.10 9.30
CA GLY A 316 10.36 0.95 9.47
C GLY A 316 9.82 0.83 10.89
N ARG A 317 10.59 1.18 11.91
CA ARG A 317 10.15 1.15 13.31
C ARG A 317 9.04 2.13 13.62
N ILE A 318 9.09 3.31 13.01
CA ILE A 318 8.06 4.34 13.20
C ILE A 318 6.82 4.02 12.37
N LEU A 319 6.98 3.45 11.17
CA LEU A 319 5.84 3.15 10.29
C LEU A 319 5.13 1.82 10.62
N ALA A 320 5.66 1.04 11.55
CA ALA A 320 5.09 -0.22 12.00
C ALA A 320 4.28 -0.11 13.30
N VAL A 321 3.99 1.11 13.74
CA VAL A 321 3.20 1.41 14.97
C VAL A 321 1.72 1.30 14.69
#